data_3899ac47d7067a2035c5a911b1a14b61
#
_entry.id   3899ac47d7067a2035c5a911b1a14b61
#
_cell.length_a   1.000
_cell.length_b   1.000
_cell.length_c   1.000
_cell.angle_alpha   90.00
_cell.angle_beta   90.00
_cell.angle_gamma   90.00
#
_symmetry.space_group_name_H-M   'P 1'
#
loop_
_entity.id
_entity.type
_entity.pdbx_description
1 polymer ?
#
loop_
_entity_poly.entity_id
_entity_poly.type
_entity_poly.pdbx_seq_one_letter_code
_entity_poly.pdbx_strand_id
1 'polypeptide(L)'
;PGFLMGQIASFLGAGFLGGMIGGYLAGYIALFIRNHLKVPKWAEALMPMMIIPTLSALIAGLIMFFVIGNPIVWATNALTNFITGLDQSSKGVYGFIIGALGCIDFGGPISKVPNLICDGLLLEGITEPEAIKVLAAMVPPLGITFSLVLSKVLKKPIYAAQEVENIKVAFPMGLCMISEGVIPIAMNDLIRTCICTATGCGVTGAISFTLGVGSKVPSGGVFVIPAMSNPLAALIALLAGTAVTGVLLVLIKKRRTGDE
;
A
#
# COMPACT_ATOMS: atom_id res chain seq x y z
N PRO A 1 -4.52 24.73 6.38
CA PRO A 1 -3.72 24.95 5.16
C PRO A 1 -3.72 23.72 4.25
N GLY A 2 -3.50 22.49 4.76
CA GLY A 2 -3.41 21.27 3.95
C GLY A 2 -4.63 20.99 3.06
N PHE A 3 -5.84 21.20 3.57
CA PHE A 3 -7.07 21.05 2.79
C PHE A 3 -7.10 22.00 1.57
N LEU A 4 -6.69 23.26 1.75
CA LEU A 4 -6.60 24.21 0.64
C LEU A 4 -5.58 23.78 -0.41
N MET A 5 -4.48 23.17 -0.01
CA MET A 5 -3.49 22.63 -0.96
C MET A 5 -4.07 21.49 -1.79
N GLY A 6 -4.91 20.63 -1.20
CA GLY A 6 -5.64 19.61 -1.94
C GLY A 6 -6.58 20.20 -3.00
N GLN A 7 -7.31 21.27 -2.66
CA GLN A 7 -8.16 21.99 -3.61
C GLN A 7 -7.36 22.63 -4.76
N ILE A 8 -6.24 23.28 -4.44
CA ILE A 8 -5.35 23.87 -5.45
C ILE A 8 -4.77 22.80 -6.36
N ALA A 9 -4.33 21.67 -5.79
CA ALA A 9 -3.80 20.55 -6.56
C ALA A 9 -4.85 19.98 -7.53
N SER A 10 -6.09 19.82 -7.06
CA SER A 10 -7.20 19.37 -7.89
C SER A 10 -7.49 20.36 -9.02
N PHE A 11 -7.52 21.66 -8.73
CA PHE A 11 -7.75 22.70 -9.72
C PHE A 11 -6.66 22.76 -10.80
N LEU A 12 -5.39 22.53 -10.42
CA LEU A 12 -4.25 22.49 -11.33
C LEU A 12 -4.15 21.19 -12.14
N GLY A 13 -4.94 20.17 -11.82
CA GLY A 13 -4.78 18.82 -12.39
C GLY A 13 -3.52 18.10 -11.87
N ALA A 14 -2.97 18.53 -10.74
CA ALA A 14 -1.82 17.91 -10.09
C ALA A 14 -2.20 16.67 -9.29
N GLY A 15 -3.49 16.35 -9.19
CA GLY A 15 -4.06 15.16 -8.58
C GLY A 15 -3.62 14.91 -7.16
N PHE A 16 -3.58 13.62 -6.81
CA PHE A 16 -3.18 13.16 -5.48
C PHE A 16 -1.74 13.58 -5.09
N LEU A 17 -0.79 13.45 -6.02
CA LEU A 17 0.61 13.83 -5.77
C LEU A 17 0.73 15.30 -5.41
N GLY A 18 -0.02 16.15 -6.11
CA GLY A 18 -0.07 17.58 -5.81
C GLY A 18 -0.63 17.87 -4.42
N GLY A 19 -1.72 17.20 -4.04
CA GLY A 19 -2.30 17.33 -2.70
C GLY A 19 -1.34 16.92 -1.58
N MET A 20 -0.63 15.82 -1.76
CA MET A 20 0.35 15.30 -0.81
C MET A 20 1.54 16.28 -0.65
N ILE A 21 2.18 16.68 -1.74
CA ILE A 21 3.33 17.59 -1.72
C ILE A 21 2.91 18.97 -1.18
N GLY A 22 1.76 19.48 -1.62
CA GLY A 22 1.22 20.74 -1.13
C GLY A 22 0.89 20.73 0.37
N GLY A 23 0.37 19.61 0.88
CA GLY A 23 0.11 19.41 2.30
C GLY A 23 1.39 19.47 3.14
N TYR A 24 2.45 18.75 2.72
CA TYR A 24 3.77 18.81 3.36
C TYR A 24 4.35 20.23 3.31
N LEU A 25 4.29 20.88 2.15
CA LEU A 25 4.78 22.25 1.98
C LEU A 25 4.08 23.22 2.94
N ALA A 26 2.75 23.15 3.02
CA ALA A 26 1.97 23.98 3.94
C ALA A 26 2.33 23.72 5.41
N GLY A 27 2.58 22.46 5.78
CA GLY A 27 3.04 22.07 7.11
C GLY A 27 4.41 22.65 7.46
N TYR A 28 5.38 22.54 6.55
CA TYR A 28 6.72 23.12 6.76
C TYR A 28 6.69 24.65 6.87
N ILE A 29 5.90 25.31 6.01
CA ILE A 29 5.74 26.78 6.07
C ILE A 29 5.08 27.18 7.39
N ALA A 30 4.07 26.44 7.85
CA ALA A 30 3.43 26.70 9.14
C ALA A 30 4.43 26.59 10.31
N LEU A 31 5.28 25.56 10.32
CA LEU A 31 6.35 25.38 11.30
C LEU A 31 7.38 26.51 11.23
N PHE A 32 7.77 26.91 10.02
CA PHE A 32 8.70 28.03 9.82
C PHE A 32 8.13 29.33 10.39
N ILE A 33 6.88 29.68 10.06
CA ILE A 33 6.21 30.87 10.57
C ILE A 33 6.12 30.83 12.10
N ARG A 34 5.69 29.69 12.66
CA ARG A 34 5.59 29.51 14.11
C ARG A 34 6.92 29.78 14.84
N ASN A 35 8.02 29.33 14.26
CA ASN A 35 9.33 29.40 14.93
C ASN A 35 10.04 30.74 14.75
N HIS A 36 9.75 31.49 13.68
CA HIS A 36 10.49 32.70 13.33
C HIS A 36 9.66 33.99 13.44
N LEU A 37 8.33 33.91 13.28
CA LEU A 37 7.49 35.09 13.33
C LEU A 37 7.24 35.49 14.79
N LYS A 38 7.82 36.63 15.23
CA LYS A 38 7.55 37.24 16.52
C LYS A 38 6.43 38.26 16.37
N VAL A 39 5.38 38.14 17.15
CA VAL A 39 4.23 39.05 17.18
C VAL A 39 4.16 39.78 18.52
N PRO A 40 3.56 40.97 18.57
CA PRO A 40 3.29 41.67 19.83
C PRO A 40 2.38 40.84 20.74
N LYS A 41 2.47 41.02 22.07
CA LYS A 41 1.70 40.25 23.05
C LYS A 41 0.18 40.22 22.81
N TRP A 42 -0.37 41.32 22.32
CA TRP A 42 -1.81 41.38 21.98
C TRP A 42 -2.21 40.45 20.83
N ALA A 43 -1.28 40.11 19.94
CA ALA A 43 -1.52 39.26 18.79
C ALA A 43 -1.14 37.79 19.01
N GLU A 44 -0.55 37.43 20.15
CA GLU A 44 -0.11 36.04 20.43
C GLU A 44 -1.28 35.04 20.35
N ALA A 45 -2.46 35.43 20.83
CA ALA A 45 -3.66 34.58 20.77
C ALA A 45 -4.15 34.34 19.32
N LEU A 46 -3.85 35.26 18.40
CA LEU A 46 -4.21 35.14 16.97
C LEU A 46 -3.24 34.25 16.18
N MET A 47 -2.04 33.98 16.72
CA MET A 47 -1.03 33.19 16.02
C MET A 47 -1.53 31.84 15.54
N PRO A 48 -2.04 30.93 16.42
CA PRO A 48 -2.44 29.59 15.99
C PRO A 48 -3.75 29.58 15.21
N MET A 49 -4.66 30.51 15.48
CA MET A 49 -6.01 30.47 14.91
C MET A 49 -6.12 31.17 13.55
N MET A 50 -5.34 32.23 13.32
CA MET A 50 -5.50 33.09 12.15
C MET A 50 -4.18 33.33 11.40
N ILE A 51 -3.13 33.75 12.08
CA ILE A 51 -1.89 34.20 11.41
C ILE A 51 -1.18 33.01 10.72
N ILE A 52 -0.90 31.93 11.46
CA ILE A 52 -0.20 30.75 10.92
C ILE A 52 -1.04 30.09 9.80
N PRO A 53 -2.34 29.74 10.00
CA PRO A 53 -3.11 29.12 8.94
C PRO A 53 -3.24 29.96 7.68
N THR A 54 -3.45 31.27 7.82
CA THR A 54 -3.63 32.18 6.68
C THR A 54 -2.34 32.37 5.90
N LEU A 55 -1.23 32.72 6.59
CA LEU A 55 0.05 32.95 5.92
C LEU A 55 0.61 31.66 5.31
N SER A 56 0.49 30.52 6.02
CA SER A 56 0.98 29.26 5.47
C SER A 56 0.16 28.81 4.26
N ALA A 57 -1.16 28.99 4.27
CA ALA A 57 -2.01 28.68 3.14
C ALA A 57 -1.73 29.60 1.93
N LEU A 58 -1.54 30.88 2.17
CA LEU A 58 -1.24 31.86 1.11
C LEU A 58 0.12 31.57 0.45
N ILE A 59 1.17 31.43 1.27
CA ILE A 59 2.53 31.19 0.76
C ILE A 59 2.62 29.83 0.06
N ALA A 60 2.11 28.75 0.70
CA ALA A 60 2.11 27.42 0.10
C ALA A 60 1.28 27.40 -1.19
N GLY A 61 0.12 28.08 -1.22
CA GLY A 61 -0.73 28.18 -2.39
C GLY A 61 -0.06 28.89 -3.56
N LEU A 62 0.63 29.99 -3.31
CA LEU A 62 1.41 30.70 -4.33
C LEU A 62 2.54 29.83 -4.88
N ILE A 63 3.29 29.15 -4.01
CA ILE A 63 4.36 28.24 -4.43
C ILE A 63 3.79 27.09 -5.26
N MET A 64 2.69 26.49 -4.82
CA MET A 64 2.03 25.42 -5.56
C MET A 64 1.56 25.91 -6.94
N PHE A 65 0.93 27.08 -7.00
CA PHE A 65 0.36 27.59 -8.25
C PHE A 65 1.42 27.98 -9.27
N PHE A 66 2.47 28.71 -8.85
CA PHE A 66 3.43 29.30 -9.79
C PHE A 66 4.70 28.46 -9.99
N VAL A 67 5.10 27.61 -9.01
CA VAL A 67 6.41 26.96 -9.03
C VAL A 67 6.27 25.44 -9.16
N ILE A 68 5.53 24.80 -8.28
CA ILE A 68 5.55 23.34 -8.12
C ILE A 68 4.44 22.65 -8.93
N GLY A 69 3.32 23.33 -9.17
CA GLY A 69 2.13 22.73 -9.80
C GLY A 69 2.42 22.09 -11.15
N ASN A 70 3.00 22.82 -12.09
CA ASN A 70 3.29 22.33 -13.44
C ASN A 70 4.25 21.11 -13.45
N PRO A 71 5.36 21.09 -12.72
CA PRO A 71 6.20 19.88 -12.59
C PRO A 71 5.46 18.67 -12.05
N ILE A 72 4.56 18.87 -11.07
CA ILE A 72 3.77 17.76 -10.51
C ILE A 72 2.75 17.26 -11.54
N VAL A 73 2.04 18.14 -12.22
CA VAL A 73 1.10 17.78 -13.31
C VAL A 73 1.82 16.95 -14.38
N TRP A 74 3.00 17.40 -14.80
CA TRP A 74 3.81 16.64 -15.74
C TRP A 74 4.16 15.23 -15.21
N ALA A 75 4.60 15.12 -13.96
CA ALA A 75 4.95 13.84 -13.33
C ALA A 75 3.72 12.91 -13.19
N THR A 76 2.57 13.46 -12.80
CA THR A 76 1.30 12.70 -12.69
C THR A 76 0.88 12.18 -14.06
N ASN A 77 0.90 13.02 -15.09
CA ASN A 77 0.56 12.62 -16.45
C ASN A 77 1.56 11.60 -17.01
N ALA A 78 2.86 11.77 -16.75
CA ALA A 78 3.88 10.81 -17.17
C ALA A 78 3.66 9.43 -16.53
N LEU A 79 3.34 9.38 -15.24
CA LEU A 79 3.03 8.14 -14.53
C LEU A 79 1.75 7.47 -15.06
N THR A 80 0.71 8.25 -15.27
CA THR A 80 -0.58 7.79 -15.83
C THR A 80 -0.37 7.22 -17.24
N ASN A 81 0.31 7.96 -18.12
CA ASN A 81 0.60 7.51 -19.48
C ASN A 81 1.49 6.27 -19.50
N PHE A 82 2.46 6.18 -18.59
CA PHE A 82 3.30 5.00 -18.45
C PHE A 82 2.47 3.76 -18.12
N ILE A 83 1.59 3.83 -17.10
CA ILE A 83 0.78 2.69 -16.66
C ILE A 83 -0.24 2.28 -17.72
N THR A 84 -0.91 3.26 -18.34
CA THR A 84 -1.92 3.00 -19.38
C THR A 84 -1.32 2.51 -20.69
N GLY A 85 -0.06 2.88 -20.96
CA GLY A 85 0.68 2.45 -22.15
C GLY A 85 1.39 1.09 -22.04
N LEU A 86 1.29 0.40 -20.90
CA LEU A 86 1.92 -0.91 -20.73
C LEU A 86 1.27 -1.96 -21.63
N ASP A 87 2.09 -2.68 -22.36
CA ASP A 87 1.69 -3.86 -23.11
C ASP A 87 1.40 -5.06 -22.18
N GLN A 88 0.79 -6.11 -22.71
CA GLN A 88 0.34 -7.25 -21.90
C GLN A 88 1.49 -7.97 -21.18
N SER A 89 2.67 -8.07 -21.79
CA SER A 89 3.83 -8.70 -21.16
C SER A 89 4.45 -7.84 -20.07
N SER A 90 4.50 -6.54 -20.28
CA SER A 90 4.99 -5.58 -19.29
C SER A 90 4.07 -5.49 -18.07
N LYS A 91 2.73 -5.58 -18.25
CA LYS A 91 1.77 -5.62 -17.13
C LYS A 91 2.10 -6.72 -16.11
N GLY A 92 2.47 -7.92 -16.57
CA GLY A 92 2.85 -9.02 -15.67
C GLY A 92 4.05 -8.66 -14.78
N VAL A 93 5.10 -8.06 -15.36
CA VAL A 93 6.31 -7.65 -14.62
C VAL A 93 6.01 -6.53 -13.63
N TYR A 94 5.34 -5.48 -14.07
CA TYR A 94 5.00 -4.36 -13.18
C TYR A 94 4.01 -4.76 -12.09
N GLY A 95 3.02 -5.61 -12.42
CA GLY A 95 2.11 -6.18 -11.44
C GLY A 95 2.85 -6.99 -10.37
N PHE A 96 3.87 -7.77 -10.79
CA PHE A 96 4.72 -8.50 -9.84
C PHE A 96 5.49 -7.54 -8.93
N ILE A 97 6.08 -6.49 -9.46
CA ILE A 97 6.86 -5.50 -8.68
C ILE A 97 5.95 -4.77 -7.67
N ILE A 98 4.79 -4.28 -8.12
CA ILE A 98 3.83 -3.57 -7.25
C ILE A 98 3.34 -4.50 -6.14
N GLY A 99 2.93 -5.72 -6.48
CA GLY A 99 2.46 -6.70 -5.51
C GLY A 99 3.53 -7.09 -4.48
N ALA A 100 4.74 -7.40 -4.94
CA ALA A 100 5.86 -7.79 -4.08
C ALA A 100 6.26 -6.66 -3.12
N LEU A 101 6.44 -5.44 -3.62
CA LEU A 101 6.83 -4.28 -2.80
C LEU A 101 5.70 -3.82 -1.87
N GLY A 102 4.43 -3.96 -2.31
CA GLY A 102 3.26 -3.56 -1.52
C GLY A 102 3.05 -4.38 -0.24
N CYS A 103 3.74 -5.51 -0.09
CA CYS A 103 3.56 -6.41 1.06
C CYS A 103 4.87 -6.91 1.69
N ILE A 104 6.02 -6.39 1.28
CA ILE A 104 7.34 -6.90 1.69
C ILE A 104 7.59 -6.79 3.20
N ASP A 105 7.03 -5.78 3.84
CA ASP A 105 7.17 -5.47 5.27
C ASP A 105 5.83 -5.51 6.04
N PHE A 106 4.84 -6.24 5.50
CA PHE A 106 3.53 -6.49 6.13
C PHE A 106 2.79 -5.21 6.56
N GLY A 107 2.82 -4.15 5.75
CA GLY A 107 2.17 -2.86 6.05
C GLY A 107 3.11 -1.82 6.66
N GLY A 108 4.42 -2.08 6.69
CA GLY A 108 5.44 -1.16 7.17
C GLY A 108 5.74 0.01 6.21
N PRO A 109 6.82 0.76 6.47
CA PRO A 109 7.11 1.99 5.73
C PRO A 109 7.44 1.76 4.25
N ILE A 110 8.03 0.61 3.88
CA ILE A 110 8.42 0.32 2.48
C ILE A 110 7.16 0.08 1.64
N SER A 111 6.22 -0.73 2.14
CA SER A 111 4.97 -1.02 1.42
C SER A 111 4.02 0.17 1.34
N LYS A 112 4.15 1.17 2.23
CA LYS A 112 3.34 2.39 2.17
C LYS A 112 3.56 3.18 0.87
N VAL A 113 4.77 3.17 0.31
CA VAL A 113 5.07 3.93 -0.91
C VAL A 113 4.27 3.41 -2.12
N PRO A 114 4.37 2.13 -2.54
CA PRO A 114 3.57 1.62 -3.64
C PRO A 114 2.06 1.67 -3.32
N ASN A 115 1.65 1.47 -2.08
CA ASN A 115 0.24 1.53 -1.71
C ASN A 115 -0.33 2.95 -1.89
N LEU A 116 0.39 4.00 -1.48
CA LEU A 116 -0.02 5.40 -1.71
C LEU A 116 -0.05 5.75 -3.20
N ILE A 117 0.84 5.17 -4.01
CA ILE A 117 0.79 5.35 -5.47
C ILE A 117 -0.47 4.71 -6.05
N CYS A 118 -0.84 3.51 -5.60
CA CYS A 118 -2.07 2.85 -6.03
C CYS A 118 -3.31 3.67 -5.66
N ASP A 119 -3.39 4.18 -4.40
CA ASP A 119 -4.46 5.07 -3.95
C ASP A 119 -4.54 6.34 -4.82
N GLY A 120 -3.38 6.92 -5.16
CA GLY A 120 -3.29 8.08 -6.02
C GLY A 120 -3.81 7.82 -7.43
N LEU A 121 -3.40 6.70 -8.03
CA LEU A 121 -3.85 6.29 -9.36
C LEU A 121 -5.35 5.97 -9.39
N LEU A 122 -5.90 5.44 -8.31
CA LEU A 122 -7.34 5.23 -8.17
C LEU A 122 -8.10 6.55 -8.28
N LEU A 123 -7.60 7.63 -7.67
CA LEU A 123 -8.22 8.97 -7.77
C LEU A 123 -8.15 9.55 -9.19
N GLU A 124 -7.16 9.13 -9.98
CA GLU A 124 -7.05 9.48 -11.40
C GLU A 124 -7.86 8.53 -12.32
N GLY A 125 -8.63 7.60 -11.72
CA GLY A 125 -9.49 6.67 -12.46
C GLY A 125 -8.81 5.38 -12.92
N ILE A 126 -7.54 5.14 -12.58
CA ILE A 126 -6.80 3.92 -12.90
C ILE A 126 -7.00 2.92 -11.77
N THR A 127 -7.76 1.86 -12.03
CA THR A 127 -8.29 0.96 -11.00
C THR A 127 -7.49 -0.33 -10.82
N GLU A 128 -6.65 -0.70 -11.78
CA GLU A 128 -5.93 -1.98 -11.78
C GLU A 128 -4.83 -2.06 -10.70
N PRO A 129 -4.00 -1.03 -10.46
CA PRO A 129 -3.02 -1.07 -9.39
C PRO A 129 -3.67 -1.19 -8.01
N GLU A 130 -4.85 -0.61 -7.84
CA GLU A 130 -5.62 -0.72 -6.61
C GLU A 130 -6.07 -2.16 -6.33
N ALA A 131 -6.52 -2.88 -7.36
CA ALA A 131 -6.86 -4.29 -7.22
C ALA A 131 -5.64 -5.12 -6.79
N ILE A 132 -4.44 -4.83 -7.34
CA ILE A 132 -3.20 -5.49 -6.92
C ILE A 132 -2.97 -5.25 -5.43
N LYS A 133 -3.05 -4.00 -4.95
CA LYS A 133 -2.85 -3.64 -3.54
C LYS A 133 -3.81 -4.43 -2.62
N VAL A 134 -5.11 -4.44 -2.95
CA VAL A 134 -6.12 -5.13 -2.13
C VAL A 134 -5.88 -6.63 -2.10
N LEU A 135 -5.63 -7.26 -3.25
CA LEU A 135 -5.43 -8.71 -3.33
C LEU A 135 -4.10 -9.14 -2.71
N ALA A 136 -3.01 -8.44 -3.00
CA ALA A 136 -1.69 -8.78 -2.48
C ALA A 136 -1.61 -8.66 -0.95
N ALA A 137 -2.29 -7.68 -0.34
CA ALA A 137 -2.30 -7.52 1.11
C ALA A 137 -2.97 -8.70 1.86
N MET A 138 -3.83 -9.45 1.20
CA MET A 138 -4.44 -10.67 1.78
C MET A 138 -3.53 -11.90 1.69
N VAL A 139 -2.56 -11.92 0.76
CA VAL A 139 -1.72 -13.11 0.49
C VAL A 139 -0.86 -13.54 1.68
N PRO A 140 -0.17 -12.68 2.43
CA PRO A 140 0.69 -13.11 3.51
C PRO A 140 -0.03 -13.95 4.58
N PRO A 141 -1.14 -13.49 5.20
CA PRO A 141 -1.83 -14.29 6.21
C PRO A 141 -2.51 -15.55 5.63
N LEU A 142 -3.07 -15.46 4.42
CA LEU A 142 -3.67 -16.62 3.77
C LEU A 142 -2.61 -17.66 3.37
N GLY A 143 -1.47 -17.22 2.83
CA GLY A 143 -0.37 -18.09 2.43
C GLY A 143 0.31 -18.79 3.63
N ILE A 144 0.47 -18.08 4.75
CA ILE A 144 0.97 -18.66 5.99
C ILE A 144 -0.03 -19.69 6.55
N THR A 145 -1.33 -19.38 6.51
CA THR A 145 -2.37 -20.33 6.92
C THR A 145 -2.36 -21.57 6.03
N PHE A 146 -2.27 -21.38 4.71
CA PHE A 146 -2.17 -22.48 3.76
C PHE A 146 -0.90 -23.32 4.00
N SER A 147 0.23 -22.68 4.29
CA SER A 147 1.48 -23.40 4.62
C SER A 147 1.36 -24.23 5.90
N LEU A 148 0.60 -23.77 6.90
CA LEU A 148 0.32 -24.54 8.11
C LEU A 148 -0.47 -25.83 7.78
N VAL A 149 -1.51 -25.70 6.95
CA VAL A 149 -2.29 -26.87 6.50
C VAL A 149 -1.40 -27.83 5.73
N LEU A 150 -0.64 -27.32 4.77
CA LEU A 150 0.25 -28.13 3.93
C LEU A 150 1.35 -28.80 4.74
N SER A 151 1.93 -28.11 5.73
CA SER A 151 2.96 -28.65 6.62
C SER A 151 2.45 -29.83 7.46
N LYS A 152 1.18 -29.77 7.90
CA LYS A 152 0.52 -30.87 8.62
C LYS A 152 0.31 -32.09 7.70
N VAL A 153 -0.17 -31.88 6.48
CA VAL A 153 -0.38 -32.94 5.48
C VAL A 153 0.95 -33.62 5.15
N LEU A 154 2.00 -32.85 4.93
CA LEU A 154 3.34 -33.37 4.61
C LEU A 154 4.14 -33.87 5.83
N LYS A 155 3.55 -33.84 7.04
CA LYS A 155 4.21 -34.21 8.29
C LYS A 155 5.56 -33.51 8.50
N LYS A 156 5.65 -32.23 8.09
CA LYS A 156 6.85 -31.38 8.19
C LYS A 156 6.55 -30.19 9.11
N PRO A 157 6.75 -30.32 10.45
CA PRO A 157 6.46 -29.21 11.36
C PRO A 157 7.41 -28.04 11.08
N ILE A 158 6.85 -26.88 10.74
CA ILE A 158 7.59 -25.64 10.46
C ILE A 158 7.17 -24.49 11.37
N TYR A 159 6.16 -24.71 12.22
CA TYR A 159 5.62 -23.74 13.14
C TYR A 159 5.64 -24.25 14.58
N ALA A 160 6.00 -23.38 15.54
CA ALA A 160 5.85 -23.65 16.97
C ALA A 160 4.38 -23.54 17.39
N ALA A 161 4.03 -24.08 18.56
CA ALA A 161 2.65 -24.03 19.07
C ALA A 161 2.10 -22.60 19.17
N GLN A 162 2.92 -21.67 19.65
CA GLN A 162 2.55 -20.25 19.74
C GLN A 162 2.34 -19.60 18.36
N GLU A 163 3.16 -19.96 17.36
CA GLU A 163 2.96 -19.47 15.98
C GLU A 163 1.63 -19.98 15.39
N VAL A 164 1.25 -21.22 15.70
CA VAL A 164 -0.03 -21.81 15.27
C VAL A 164 -1.21 -21.02 15.83
N GLU A 165 -1.16 -20.62 17.10
CA GLU A 165 -2.22 -19.78 17.69
C GLU A 165 -2.28 -18.39 17.02
N ASN A 166 -1.13 -17.78 16.76
CA ASN A 166 -1.07 -16.50 16.04
C ASN A 166 -1.62 -16.63 14.61
N ILE A 167 -1.38 -17.75 13.91
CA ILE A 167 -1.91 -18.01 12.56
C ILE A 167 -3.44 -18.07 12.57
N LYS A 168 -4.05 -18.68 13.61
CA LYS A 168 -5.51 -18.73 13.74
C LYS A 168 -6.14 -17.33 13.81
N VAL A 169 -5.43 -16.38 14.43
CA VAL A 169 -5.88 -14.98 14.52
C VAL A 169 -5.56 -14.22 13.23
N ALA A 170 -4.40 -14.46 12.63
CA ALA A 170 -3.98 -13.79 11.41
C ALA A 170 -4.87 -14.15 10.19
N PHE A 171 -5.45 -15.35 10.16
CA PHE A 171 -6.31 -15.78 9.05
C PHE A 171 -7.54 -14.86 8.84
N PRO A 172 -8.43 -14.65 9.84
CA PRO A 172 -9.56 -13.74 9.66
C PRO A 172 -9.12 -12.29 9.44
N MET A 173 -8.02 -11.85 10.04
CA MET A 173 -7.44 -10.53 9.77
C MET A 173 -7.06 -10.39 8.30
N GLY A 174 -6.46 -11.43 7.72
CA GLY A 174 -6.09 -11.46 6.31
C GLY A 174 -7.27 -11.35 5.35
N LEU A 175 -8.40 -11.95 5.68
CA LEU A 175 -9.64 -11.79 4.89
C LEU A 175 -10.11 -10.33 4.87
N CYS A 176 -9.80 -9.57 5.91
CA CYS A 176 -10.10 -8.12 6.01
C CYS A 176 -8.95 -7.23 5.49
N MET A 177 -7.95 -7.77 4.76
CA MET A 177 -6.81 -7.03 4.24
C MET A 177 -5.82 -6.53 5.33
N ILE A 178 -5.82 -7.15 6.51
CA ILE A 178 -4.91 -6.78 7.61
C ILE A 178 -3.71 -7.73 7.59
N SER A 179 -2.62 -7.30 6.97
CA SER A 179 -1.38 -8.09 6.83
C SER A 179 -0.51 -8.08 8.09
N GLU A 180 -0.69 -7.10 8.97
CA GLU A 180 0.08 -6.92 10.20
C GLU A 180 -0.05 -8.10 11.17
N GLY A 181 -1.13 -8.87 11.10
CA GLY A 181 -1.32 -10.09 11.88
C GLY A 181 -0.25 -11.16 11.65
N VAL A 182 0.52 -11.04 10.56
CA VAL A 182 1.63 -11.93 10.22
C VAL A 182 2.92 -11.58 10.99
N ILE A 183 3.08 -10.37 11.48
CA ILE A 183 4.33 -9.87 12.06
C ILE A 183 4.84 -10.78 13.19
N PRO A 184 4.03 -11.21 14.18
CA PRO A 184 4.53 -12.08 15.26
C PRO A 184 5.03 -13.44 14.76
N ILE A 185 4.51 -13.91 13.63
CA ILE A 185 4.89 -15.19 13.01
C ILE A 185 6.18 -15.01 12.19
N ALA A 186 6.25 -13.87 11.46
CA ALA A 186 7.38 -13.55 10.60
C ALA A 186 8.67 -13.25 11.40
N MET A 187 8.57 -12.66 12.59
CA MET A 187 9.72 -12.30 13.42
C MET A 187 10.61 -13.49 13.77
N ASN A 188 10.07 -14.71 13.81
CA ASN A 188 10.84 -15.91 14.09
C ASN A 188 11.71 -16.40 12.91
N ASP A 189 11.38 -16.00 11.67
CA ASP A 189 12.16 -16.29 10.45
C ASP A 189 11.83 -15.21 9.40
N LEU A 190 12.23 -13.97 9.71
CA LEU A 190 11.79 -12.78 8.98
C LEU A 190 12.17 -12.84 7.50
N ILE A 191 13.44 -13.09 7.20
CA ILE A 191 13.96 -13.02 5.83
C ILE A 191 13.25 -14.03 4.91
N ARG A 192 13.12 -15.29 5.37
CA ARG A 192 12.46 -16.32 4.56
C ARG A 192 10.98 -16.06 4.40
N THR A 193 10.33 -15.63 5.49
CA THR A 193 8.90 -15.30 5.43
C THR A 193 8.66 -14.13 4.48
N CYS A 194 9.44 -13.04 4.55
CA CYS A 194 9.33 -11.91 3.63
C CYS A 194 9.56 -12.30 2.16
N ILE A 195 10.58 -13.11 1.87
CA ILE A 195 10.85 -13.56 0.49
C ILE A 195 9.67 -14.39 -0.04
N CYS A 196 9.17 -15.35 0.74
CA CYS A 196 8.06 -16.21 0.31
C CYS A 196 6.77 -15.42 0.09
N THR A 197 6.44 -14.53 1.03
CA THR A 197 5.21 -13.71 0.93
C THR A 197 5.32 -12.67 -0.17
N ALA A 198 6.44 -11.97 -0.30
CA ALA A 198 6.66 -11.02 -1.39
C ALA A 198 6.57 -11.68 -2.77
N THR A 199 7.12 -12.91 -2.92
CA THR A 199 6.99 -13.67 -4.16
C THR A 199 5.52 -14.00 -4.47
N GLY A 200 4.76 -14.48 -3.48
CA GLY A 200 3.34 -14.78 -3.67
C GLY A 200 2.51 -13.52 -3.96
N CYS A 201 2.78 -12.41 -3.27
CA CYS A 201 2.16 -11.12 -3.54
C CYS A 201 2.49 -10.62 -4.96
N GLY A 202 3.73 -10.81 -5.40
CA GLY A 202 4.16 -10.52 -6.77
C GLY A 202 3.39 -11.35 -7.80
N VAL A 203 3.24 -12.66 -7.57
CA VAL A 203 2.45 -13.53 -8.46
C VAL A 203 0.99 -13.09 -8.52
N THR A 204 0.38 -12.75 -7.38
CA THR A 204 -0.97 -12.19 -7.34
C THR A 204 -1.07 -10.91 -8.17
N GLY A 205 -0.13 -9.99 -7.99
CA GLY A 205 -0.07 -8.74 -8.75
C GLY A 205 0.10 -8.96 -10.25
N ALA A 206 1.00 -9.86 -10.63
CA ALA A 206 1.22 -10.20 -12.05
C ALA A 206 -0.04 -10.73 -12.72
N ILE A 207 -0.72 -11.70 -12.09
CA ILE A 207 -1.94 -12.30 -12.63
C ILE A 207 -3.09 -11.28 -12.65
N SER A 208 -3.28 -10.54 -11.55
CA SER A 208 -4.33 -9.52 -11.44
C SER A 208 -4.20 -8.45 -12.51
N PHE A 209 -3.00 -7.90 -12.70
CA PHE A 209 -2.76 -6.84 -13.68
C PHE A 209 -2.89 -7.36 -15.13
N THR A 210 -2.34 -8.55 -15.41
CA THR A 210 -2.42 -9.15 -16.74
C THR A 210 -3.88 -9.48 -17.15
N LEU A 211 -4.72 -9.88 -16.18
CA LEU A 211 -6.14 -10.17 -16.41
C LEU A 211 -7.02 -8.90 -16.34
N GLY A 212 -6.45 -7.72 -16.17
CA GLY A 212 -7.18 -6.44 -16.14
C GLY A 212 -8.16 -6.33 -14.97
N VAL A 213 -7.81 -6.91 -13.82
CA VAL A 213 -8.63 -6.78 -12.61
C VAL A 213 -8.49 -5.37 -12.04
N GLY A 214 -9.58 -4.63 -11.94
CA GLY A 214 -9.64 -3.29 -11.35
C GLY A 214 -10.49 -3.26 -10.09
N SER A 215 -10.11 -2.43 -9.11
CA SER A 215 -10.90 -2.14 -7.92
C SER A 215 -11.20 -0.65 -7.84
N LYS A 216 -12.49 -0.31 -7.66
CA LYS A 216 -12.91 1.07 -7.39
C LYS A 216 -12.95 1.39 -5.90
N VAL A 217 -12.62 0.42 -5.06
CA VAL A 217 -12.67 0.54 -3.60
C VAL A 217 -11.26 0.36 -3.05
N PRO A 218 -10.75 1.30 -2.24
CA PRO A 218 -9.35 1.31 -1.80
C PRO A 218 -9.02 0.30 -0.70
N SER A 219 -10.02 -0.31 -0.08
CA SER A 219 -9.82 -1.22 1.05
C SER A 219 -11.04 -2.11 1.27
N GLY A 220 -10.88 -3.21 2.03
CA GLY A 220 -12.00 -4.07 2.44
C GLY A 220 -11.78 -5.57 2.22
N GLY A 221 -10.63 -5.98 1.69
CA GLY A 221 -10.25 -7.39 1.58
C GLY A 221 -11.21 -8.22 0.72
N VAL A 222 -11.58 -9.40 1.21
CA VAL A 222 -12.43 -10.35 0.48
C VAL A 222 -13.80 -9.76 0.13
N PHE A 223 -14.31 -8.82 0.92
CA PHE A 223 -15.62 -8.21 0.71
C PHE A 223 -15.68 -7.31 -0.53
N VAL A 224 -14.54 -6.85 -1.01
CA VAL A 224 -14.43 -6.01 -2.22
C VAL A 224 -14.34 -6.85 -3.50
N ILE A 225 -13.93 -8.12 -3.41
CA ILE A 225 -13.76 -9.00 -4.59
C ILE A 225 -15.02 -9.02 -5.49
N PRO A 226 -16.25 -9.15 -4.95
CA PRO A 226 -17.45 -9.12 -5.79
C PRO A 226 -17.68 -7.81 -6.54
N ALA A 227 -17.13 -6.70 -6.04
CA ALA A 227 -17.24 -5.36 -6.64
C ALA A 227 -16.10 -5.02 -7.61
N MET A 228 -15.10 -5.90 -7.75
CA MET A 228 -14.02 -5.74 -8.73
C MET A 228 -14.52 -5.97 -10.17
N SER A 229 -13.81 -5.42 -11.14
CA SER A 229 -14.16 -5.52 -12.57
C SER A 229 -14.26 -6.98 -13.07
N ASN A 230 -13.44 -7.88 -12.52
CA ASN A 230 -13.44 -9.31 -12.80
C ASN A 230 -13.22 -10.13 -11.53
N PRO A 231 -14.30 -10.44 -10.78
CA PRO A 231 -14.19 -11.15 -9.50
C PRO A 231 -13.55 -12.54 -9.60
N LEU A 232 -13.81 -13.27 -10.69
CA LEU A 232 -13.25 -14.60 -10.89
C LEU A 232 -11.74 -14.55 -11.10
N ALA A 233 -11.25 -13.62 -11.91
CA ALA A 233 -9.83 -13.40 -12.12
C ALA A 233 -9.14 -12.93 -10.83
N ALA A 234 -9.80 -12.07 -10.04
CA ALA A 234 -9.31 -11.63 -8.73
C ALA A 234 -9.12 -12.83 -7.78
N LEU A 235 -10.11 -13.73 -7.73
CA LEU A 235 -10.04 -14.94 -6.90
C LEU A 235 -8.91 -15.87 -7.37
N ILE A 236 -8.76 -16.08 -8.68
CA ILE A 236 -7.67 -16.89 -9.25
C ILE A 236 -6.30 -16.29 -8.87
N ALA A 237 -6.13 -14.97 -9.01
CA ALA A 237 -4.90 -14.29 -8.65
C ALA A 237 -4.57 -14.45 -7.16
N LEU A 238 -5.56 -14.25 -6.28
CA LEU A 238 -5.41 -14.41 -4.84
C LEU A 238 -5.04 -15.84 -4.46
N LEU A 239 -5.72 -16.83 -4.99
CA LEU A 239 -5.45 -18.24 -4.70
C LEU A 239 -4.08 -18.69 -5.23
N ALA A 240 -3.68 -18.23 -6.42
CA ALA A 240 -2.36 -18.54 -6.98
C ALA A 240 -1.24 -17.99 -6.09
N GLY A 241 -1.30 -16.71 -5.68
CA GLY A 241 -0.29 -16.13 -4.79
C GLY A 241 -0.29 -16.77 -3.40
N THR A 242 -1.46 -17.09 -2.86
CA THR A 242 -1.62 -17.83 -1.60
C THR A 242 -0.94 -19.21 -1.69
N ALA A 243 -1.17 -19.94 -2.78
CA ALA A 243 -0.56 -21.25 -3.00
C ALA A 243 0.97 -21.16 -3.15
N VAL A 244 1.46 -20.21 -3.92
CA VAL A 244 2.90 -19.96 -4.09
C VAL A 244 3.55 -19.63 -2.75
N THR A 245 2.99 -18.70 -1.97
CA THR A 245 3.49 -18.36 -0.63
C THR A 245 3.53 -19.60 0.26
N GLY A 246 2.45 -20.36 0.31
CA GLY A 246 2.35 -21.52 1.19
C GLY A 246 3.33 -22.64 0.84
N VAL A 247 3.48 -22.93 -0.46
CA VAL A 247 4.45 -23.94 -0.94
C VAL A 247 5.88 -23.49 -0.66
N LEU A 248 6.24 -22.24 -0.97
CA LEU A 248 7.58 -21.71 -0.70
C LEU A 248 7.92 -21.74 0.78
N LEU A 249 7.00 -21.40 1.67
CA LEU A 249 7.21 -21.47 3.11
C LEU A 249 7.51 -22.92 3.57
N VAL A 250 6.78 -23.89 3.08
CA VAL A 250 7.02 -25.31 3.45
C VAL A 250 8.37 -25.81 2.92
N LEU A 251 8.84 -25.29 1.78
CA LEU A 251 10.13 -25.64 1.20
C LEU A 251 11.31 -24.97 1.90
N ILE A 252 11.19 -23.69 2.21
CA ILE A 252 12.31 -22.81 2.60
C ILE A 252 12.40 -22.61 4.11
N LYS A 253 11.26 -22.58 4.85
CA LYS A 253 11.28 -22.38 6.31
C LYS A 253 11.92 -23.57 7.00
N LYS A 254 12.73 -23.31 8.04
CA LYS A 254 13.41 -24.38 8.80
C LYS A 254 12.38 -25.29 9.47
N ARG A 255 12.68 -26.60 9.45
CA ARG A 255 11.96 -27.55 10.31
C ARG A 255 12.20 -27.19 11.77
N ARG A 256 11.14 -27.16 12.56
CA ARG A 256 11.24 -27.15 14.03
C ARG A 256 11.05 -28.59 14.52
N THR A 257 12.12 -29.22 14.96
CA THR A 257 12.10 -30.48 15.70
C THR A 257 11.91 -30.11 17.16
N GLY A 258 10.76 -30.49 17.73
CA GLY A 258 10.31 -30.44 19.11
C GLY A 258 11.07 -29.55 20.11
N ASP A 259 10.33 -28.78 20.90
CA ASP A 259 10.75 -28.10 22.15
C ASP A 259 11.71 -26.89 22.04
N GLU A 260 11.65 -26.07 20.97
CA GLU A 260 12.16 -24.70 21.01
C GLU A 260 11.04 -23.68 20.77
#